data_0a92d9991fc15b8493cfe9bf73bca322
#
_entry.id   0a92d9991fc15b8493cfe9bf73bca322
#
_cell.length_a   1.000
_cell.length_b   1.000
_cell.length_c   1.000
_cell.angle_alpha   90.00
_cell.angle_beta   90.00
_cell.angle_gamma   90.00
#
_symmetry.space_group_name_H-M   'P 1'
#
loop_
_entity.id
_entity.type
_entity.pdbx_description
1 polymer ?
#
loop_
_entity_poly.entity_id
_entity_poly.type
_entity_poly.pdbx_seq_one_letter_code
_entity_poly.pdbx_strand_id
1 'polypeptide(L)'
;MKKSFRIICLVLAIAFAASMLISIVCSIALADGMDTRGETVYVETDAEGNVLSMISSVYITNMSGADTVTDDTTLTNIKNVLGSEAPAIDGTKATFKAEGEDVCYQGEASGELPFTLTLSYYLNGVKMSPKEIAGKSGRVRIEVECKSTLKRPVTVDGVEKELNVPFSVIGMMTLDEGCTGLASDAKISSQAGVTTIMAVMLPGLAESLEIEETDKLKDSFYIEMDTESFELGKCTFIGMTGIVDENDLSGIDDVEGLLTALDEINEASSALYKGARRLRNGASTLSEGISEYIDGVTAAADGMGQIKDGAEQLNYGA
;
A
#
# COMPACT_ATOMS: atom_id res chain seq x y z
N MET A 1 -13.63 -21.53 -6.86
CA MET A 1 -13.45 -21.24 -5.42
C MET A 1 -12.05 -20.71 -5.09
N LYS A 2 -10.94 -21.34 -5.50
CA LYS A 2 -9.57 -20.86 -5.15
C LYS A 2 -9.19 -19.48 -5.71
N LYS A 3 -9.64 -19.08 -6.90
CA LYS A 3 -9.36 -17.75 -7.48
C LYS A 3 -10.09 -16.61 -6.75
N SER A 4 -11.36 -16.80 -6.42
CA SER A 4 -12.16 -15.78 -5.71
C SER A 4 -11.63 -15.54 -4.28
N PHE A 5 -11.17 -16.59 -3.60
CA PHE A 5 -10.60 -16.50 -2.26
C PHE A 5 -9.25 -15.74 -2.27
N ARG A 6 -8.40 -15.98 -3.28
CA ARG A 6 -7.14 -15.23 -3.46
C ARG A 6 -7.37 -13.73 -3.73
N ILE A 7 -8.41 -13.41 -4.51
CA ILE A 7 -8.79 -12.01 -4.79
C ILE A 7 -9.29 -11.33 -3.51
N ILE A 8 -10.12 -12.00 -2.71
CA ILE A 8 -10.62 -11.46 -1.44
C ILE A 8 -9.46 -11.25 -0.44
N CYS A 9 -8.54 -12.19 -0.31
CA CYS A 9 -7.37 -12.03 0.55
C CYS A 9 -6.45 -10.90 0.07
N LEU A 10 -6.33 -10.68 -1.23
CA LEU A 10 -5.53 -9.59 -1.80
C LEU A 10 -6.18 -8.23 -1.55
N VAL A 11 -7.49 -8.11 -1.75
CA VAL A 11 -8.26 -6.88 -1.46
C VAL A 11 -8.18 -6.55 0.04
N LEU A 12 -8.29 -7.55 0.91
CA LEU A 12 -8.13 -7.38 2.36
C LEU A 12 -6.69 -6.99 2.72
N ALA A 13 -5.67 -7.53 2.05
CA ALA A 13 -4.28 -7.16 2.29
C ALA A 13 -3.97 -5.72 1.84
N ILE A 14 -4.54 -5.28 0.71
CA ILE A 14 -4.42 -3.90 0.22
C ILE A 14 -5.19 -2.93 1.14
N ALA A 15 -6.42 -3.25 1.52
CA ALA A 15 -7.21 -2.46 2.46
C ALA A 15 -6.53 -2.34 3.83
N PHE A 16 -5.84 -3.40 4.25
CA PHE A 16 -5.13 -3.44 5.52
C PHE A 16 -3.79 -2.67 5.47
N ALA A 17 -3.03 -2.76 4.38
CA ALA A 17 -1.86 -1.91 4.15
C ALA A 17 -2.25 -0.43 4.10
N ALA A 18 -3.40 -0.10 3.50
CA ALA A 18 -3.97 1.24 3.48
C ALA A 18 -4.27 1.75 4.89
N SER A 19 -4.92 0.95 5.74
CA SER A 19 -5.27 1.35 7.11
C SER A 19 -4.06 1.61 7.99
N MET A 20 -2.92 0.98 7.70
CA MET A 20 -1.68 1.17 8.44
C MET A 20 -0.86 2.38 7.99
N LEU A 21 -0.84 2.68 6.68
CA LEU A 21 -0.24 3.92 6.16
C LEU A 21 -0.99 5.16 6.66
N ILE A 22 -2.32 5.07 6.84
CA ILE A 22 -3.15 6.08 7.49
C ILE A 22 -2.64 6.40 8.91
N SER A 23 -2.19 5.38 9.66
CA SER A 23 -1.68 5.57 11.02
C SER A 23 -0.36 6.35 11.08
N ILE A 24 0.46 6.30 10.03
CA ILE A 24 1.72 7.08 9.95
C ILE A 24 1.41 8.55 9.68
N VAL A 25 0.56 8.84 8.70
CA VAL A 25 0.14 10.22 8.37
C VAL A 25 -0.54 10.86 9.59
N CYS A 26 -1.36 10.10 10.33
CA CYS A 26 -2.02 10.59 11.54
C CYS A 26 -1.04 10.92 12.69
N SER A 27 0.08 10.20 12.79
CA SER A 27 1.06 10.44 13.88
C SER A 27 1.85 11.74 13.70
N ILE A 28 2.01 12.21 12.46
CA ILE A 28 2.73 13.45 12.13
C ILE A 28 1.81 14.67 12.32
N ALA A 29 0.52 14.53 12.03
CA ALA A 29 -0.47 15.60 12.11
C ALA A 29 -0.82 16.07 13.53
N LEU A 30 -0.47 15.33 14.57
CA LEU A 30 -0.82 15.65 15.97
C LEU A 30 -0.06 16.85 16.57
N ALA A 31 0.90 17.44 15.84
CA ALA A 31 1.76 18.49 16.39
C ALA A 31 1.16 19.91 16.38
N ASP A 32 0.24 20.25 15.45
CA ASP A 32 -0.15 21.65 15.19
C ASP A 32 -1.64 22.02 15.43
N GLY A 33 -2.52 21.08 15.75
CA GLY A 33 -3.95 21.39 16.02
C GLY A 33 -4.73 21.95 14.81
N MET A 34 -4.23 21.74 13.60
CA MET A 34 -4.88 22.09 12.33
C MET A 34 -5.39 20.84 11.63
N ASP A 35 -6.55 20.98 10.95
CA ASP A 35 -7.05 19.90 10.10
C ASP A 35 -6.05 19.66 8.96
N THR A 36 -5.60 18.41 8.81
CA THR A 36 -4.67 18.01 7.74
C THR A 36 -5.35 17.07 6.76
N ARG A 37 -4.95 17.12 5.50
CA ARG A 37 -5.42 16.25 4.43
C ARG A 37 -4.25 15.49 3.83
N GLY A 38 -4.24 14.20 4.02
CA GLY A 38 -3.29 13.28 3.38
C GLY A 38 -3.96 12.48 2.26
N GLU A 39 -3.24 12.25 1.17
CA GLU A 39 -3.72 11.45 0.06
C GLU A 39 -2.69 10.39 -0.33
N THR A 40 -3.19 9.16 -0.52
CA THR A 40 -2.40 8.01 -0.95
C THR A 40 -3.05 7.40 -2.17
N VAL A 41 -2.32 7.30 -3.27
CA VAL A 41 -2.81 6.73 -4.52
C VAL A 41 -2.20 5.36 -4.75
N TYR A 42 -3.07 4.36 -4.89
CA TYR A 42 -2.72 2.98 -5.22
C TYR A 42 -2.85 2.77 -6.71
N VAL A 43 -1.77 2.41 -7.37
CA VAL A 43 -1.68 2.22 -8.81
C VAL A 43 -1.38 0.76 -9.10
N GLU A 44 -2.28 0.09 -9.81
CA GLU A 44 -2.02 -1.24 -10.37
C GLU A 44 -1.60 -1.08 -11.83
N THR A 45 -0.50 -1.71 -12.23
CA THR A 45 0.03 -1.61 -13.59
C THR A 45 0.03 -2.97 -14.29
N ASP A 46 0.05 -2.92 -15.62
CA ASP A 46 0.43 -4.06 -16.43
C ASP A 46 1.95 -4.30 -16.41
N ALA A 47 2.38 -5.31 -17.15
CA ALA A 47 3.79 -5.68 -17.25
C ALA A 47 4.67 -4.63 -17.96
N GLU A 48 4.09 -3.75 -18.72
CA GLU A 48 4.76 -2.64 -19.41
C GLU A 48 4.87 -1.39 -18.52
N GLY A 49 4.15 -1.32 -17.39
CA GLY A 49 4.07 -0.17 -16.51
C GLY A 49 2.88 0.76 -16.80
N ASN A 50 1.99 0.36 -17.72
CA ASN A 50 0.79 1.14 -17.99
C ASN A 50 -0.22 0.96 -16.85
N VAL A 51 -0.87 2.04 -16.48
CA VAL A 51 -1.86 2.05 -15.39
C VAL A 51 -3.12 1.28 -15.79
N LEU A 52 -3.48 0.28 -15.00
CA LEU A 52 -4.71 -0.51 -15.15
C LEU A 52 -5.83 0.03 -14.26
N SER A 53 -5.49 0.43 -13.04
CA SER A 53 -6.44 1.00 -12.09
C SER A 53 -5.74 1.94 -11.11
N MET A 54 -6.48 2.94 -10.65
CA MET A 54 -6.04 3.85 -9.59
C MET A 54 -7.15 3.96 -8.54
N ILE A 55 -6.77 3.78 -7.29
CA ILE A 55 -7.64 4.03 -6.13
C ILE A 55 -6.93 5.04 -5.25
N SER A 56 -7.61 6.14 -4.93
CA SER A 56 -7.10 7.10 -3.97
C SER A 56 -7.78 6.89 -2.63
N SER A 57 -6.99 6.95 -1.57
CA SER A 57 -7.41 6.98 -0.17
C SER A 57 -7.07 8.34 0.42
N VAL A 58 -8.08 9.04 0.89
CA VAL A 58 -7.93 10.37 1.49
C VAL A 58 -8.23 10.26 2.98
N TYR A 59 -7.32 10.80 3.79
CA TYR A 59 -7.47 10.92 5.22
C TYR A 59 -7.50 12.39 5.62
N ILE A 60 -8.49 12.78 6.41
CA ILE A 60 -8.66 14.15 6.91
C ILE A 60 -8.78 14.08 8.42
N THR A 61 -7.86 14.75 9.12
CA THR A 61 -7.97 14.92 10.57
C THR A 61 -9.06 15.94 10.87
N ASN A 62 -9.89 15.66 11.86
CA ASN A 62 -10.97 16.56 12.32
C ASN A 62 -10.62 17.15 13.69
N MET A 63 -9.50 17.85 13.76
CA MET A 63 -9.02 18.48 15.01
C MET A 63 -9.99 19.53 15.55
N SER A 64 -10.81 20.12 14.67
CA SER A 64 -11.87 21.06 15.04
C SER A 64 -13.05 20.40 15.75
N GLY A 65 -13.18 19.07 15.70
CA GLY A 65 -14.30 18.32 16.25
C GLY A 65 -15.63 18.61 15.56
N ALA A 66 -15.62 18.96 14.27
CA ALA A 66 -16.81 19.29 13.51
C ALA A 66 -17.72 18.07 13.32
N ASP A 67 -19.05 18.31 13.35
CA ASP A 67 -20.04 17.25 13.08
C ASP A 67 -19.98 16.76 11.62
N THR A 68 -19.54 17.62 10.71
CA THR A 68 -19.41 17.31 9.28
C THR A 68 -18.09 17.82 8.74
N VAL A 69 -17.46 17.03 7.86
CA VAL A 69 -16.24 17.39 7.11
C VAL A 69 -16.58 17.38 5.63
N THR A 70 -16.18 18.43 4.91
CA THR A 70 -16.39 18.54 3.46
C THR A 70 -15.04 18.62 2.77
N ASP A 71 -14.82 17.76 1.79
CA ASP A 71 -13.61 17.77 0.93
C ASP A 71 -13.99 18.01 -0.52
N ASP A 72 -13.08 18.65 -1.27
CA ASP A 72 -13.21 18.88 -2.69
C ASP A 72 -12.42 17.77 -3.43
N THR A 73 -13.14 16.90 -4.12
CA THR A 73 -12.55 15.69 -4.71
C THR A 73 -13.12 15.40 -6.09
N THR A 74 -12.28 14.89 -6.97
CA THR A 74 -12.66 14.39 -8.31
C THR A 74 -12.83 12.86 -8.34
N LEU A 75 -12.68 12.20 -7.21
CA LEU A 75 -12.82 10.74 -7.10
C LEU A 75 -14.27 10.31 -7.39
N THR A 76 -14.40 9.15 -7.98
CA THR A 76 -15.69 8.49 -8.24
C THR A 76 -15.85 7.24 -7.38
N ASN A 77 -17.08 6.73 -7.27
CA ASN A 77 -17.37 5.55 -6.46
C ASN A 77 -16.87 5.66 -5.01
N ILE A 78 -17.05 6.86 -4.41
CA ILE A 78 -16.53 7.19 -3.09
C ILE A 78 -17.17 6.30 -2.02
N LYS A 79 -16.33 5.74 -1.15
CA LYS A 79 -16.71 4.95 0.02
C LYS A 79 -16.10 5.57 1.27
N ASN A 80 -16.93 5.81 2.29
CA ASN A 80 -16.43 6.14 3.61
C ASN A 80 -15.83 4.88 4.25
N VAL A 81 -14.59 4.97 4.73
CA VAL A 81 -13.84 3.84 5.30
C VAL A 81 -13.95 3.78 6.81
N LEU A 82 -13.91 4.92 7.49
CA LEU A 82 -14.05 5.01 8.97
C LEU A 82 -15.50 5.05 9.39
N GLY A 83 -16.37 5.75 8.64
CA GLY A 83 -17.78 5.85 8.94
C GLY A 83 -18.64 4.84 8.18
N SER A 84 -19.86 4.64 8.64
CA SER A 84 -20.81 3.70 8.01
C SER A 84 -21.71 4.35 6.95
N GLU A 85 -21.81 5.69 6.94
CA GLU A 85 -22.68 6.42 6.03
C GLU A 85 -21.91 6.88 4.78
N ALA A 86 -22.57 6.79 3.63
CA ALA A 86 -22.03 7.34 2.39
C ALA A 86 -22.03 8.88 2.46
N PRO A 87 -21.01 9.55 1.86
CA PRO A 87 -21.00 11.00 1.82
C PRO A 87 -22.12 11.55 0.93
N ALA A 88 -22.57 12.76 1.26
CA ALA A 88 -23.39 13.53 0.34
C ALA A 88 -22.49 14.19 -0.72
N ILE A 89 -22.82 13.97 -2.00
CA ILE A 89 -22.03 14.48 -3.13
C ILE A 89 -22.80 15.61 -3.81
N ASP A 90 -22.13 16.77 -3.94
CA ASP A 90 -22.62 17.92 -4.71
C ASP A 90 -21.46 18.44 -5.61
N GLY A 91 -21.49 18.06 -6.88
CA GLY A 91 -20.41 18.33 -7.82
C GLY A 91 -19.11 17.65 -7.39
N THR A 92 -18.07 18.44 -7.10
CA THR A 92 -16.78 17.94 -6.56
C THR A 92 -16.73 17.88 -5.04
N LYS A 93 -17.78 18.35 -4.35
CA LYS A 93 -17.82 18.39 -2.90
C LYS A 93 -18.40 17.09 -2.34
N ALA A 94 -17.62 16.40 -1.52
CA ALA A 94 -18.03 15.25 -0.74
C ALA A 94 -18.16 15.67 0.73
N THR A 95 -19.36 15.60 1.32
CA THR A 95 -19.63 15.94 2.70
C THR A 95 -19.86 14.67 3.50
N PHE A 96 -19.06 14.47 4.51
CA PHE A 96 -19.07 13.31 5.41
C PHE A 96 -19.67 13.70 6.76
N LYS A 97 -20.45 12.80 7.34
CA LYS A 97 -20.88 12.90 8.74
C LYS A 97 -19.72 12.39 9.60
N ALA A 98 -19.07 13.29 10.32
CA ALA A 98 -17.87 13.02 11.09
C ALA A 98 -18.14 12.85 12.60
N GLU A 99 -19.13 13.55 13.15
CA GLU A 99 -19.51 13.50 14.58
C GLU A 99 -18.31 13.76 15.52
N GLY A 100 -17.39 14.61 15.09
CA GLY A 100 -16.16 14.94 15.82
C GLY A 100 -14.97 14.03 15.54
N GLU A 101 -15.15 12.94 14.80
CA GLU A 101 -14.11 11.99 14.45
C GLU A 101 -13.44 12.34 13.10
N ASP A 102 -12.27 11.77 12.87
CA ASP A 102 -11.54 11.88 11.59
C ASP A 102 -12.33 11.23 10.44
N VAL A 103 -12.04 11.66 9.23
CA VAL A 103 -12.64 11.10 8.02
C VAL A 103 -11.60 10.38 7.20
N CYS A 104 -11.91 9.15 6.79
CA CYS A 104 -11.16 8.43 5.78
C CYS A 104 -12.12 7.92 4.70
N TYR A 105 -11.82 8.23 3.47
CA TYR A 105 -12.59 7.74 2.35
C TYR A 105 -11.70 7.26 1.20
N GLN A 106 -12.24 6.41 0.36
CA GLN A 106 -11.59 5.89 -0.84
C GLN A 106 -12.49 6.08 -2.04
N GLY A 107 -11.87 6.25 -3.22
CA GLY A 107 -12.57 6.33 -4.47
C GLY A 107 -11.67 5.97 -5.64
N GLU A 108 -12.30 5.75 -6.81
CA GLU A 108 -11.58 5.55 -8.05
C GLU A 108 -11.04 6.90 -8.54
N ALA A 109 -9.74 6.96 -8.75
CA ALA A 109 -9.07 8.13 -9.31
C ALA A 109 -9.00 8.03 -10.84
N SER A 110 -9.09 9.17 -11.50
CA SER A 110 -8.91 9.30 -12.94
C SER A 110 -7.99 10.49 -13.23
N GLY A 111 -7.17 10.40 -14.26
CA GLY A 111 -6.24 11.44 -14.64
C GLY A 111 -4.80 10.94 -14.80
N GLU A 112 -3.88 11.86 -14.96
CA GLU A 112 -2.45 11.55 -15.09
C GLU A 112 -1.80 11.53 -13.71
N LEU A 113 -0.93 10.54 -13.50
CA LEU A 113 -0.08 10.50 -12.32
C LEU A 113 1.00 11.58 -12.40
N PRO A 114 1.47 12.12 -11.25
CA PRO A 114 2.61 13.04 -11.23
C PRO A 114 3.95 12.35 -11.52
N PHE A 115 3.91 11.10 -11.94
CA PHE A 115 5.08 10.28 -12.29
C PHE A 115 4.76 9.27 -13.39
N THR A 116 5.79 8.79 -14.05
CA THR A 116 5.71 7.68 -15.00
C THR A 116 6.48 6.48 -14.45
N LEU A 117 6.01 5.28 -14.77
CA LEU A 117 6.63 4.02 -14.42
C LEU A 117 7.13 3.32 -15.68
N THR A 118 8.35 2.80 -15.64
CA THR A 118 8.93 2.02 -16.73
C THR A 118 9.49 0.71 -16.17
N LEU A 119 8.99 -0.42 -16.68
CA LEU A 119 9.51 -1.75 -16.34
C LEU A 119 10.33 -2.28 -17.50
N SER A 120 11.57 -2.67 -17.25
CA SER A 120 12.47 -3.27 -18.22
C SER A 120 12.86 -4.68 -17.80
N TYR A 121 12.84 -5.62 -18.74
CA TYR A 121 13.06 -7.04 -18.49
C TYR A 121 14.28 -7.53 -19.24
N TYR A 122 15.08 -8.37 -18.58
CA TYR A 122 16.25 -8.99 -19.15
C TYR A 122 16.26 -10.48 -18.82
N LEU A 123 16.55 -11.33 -19.81
CA LEU A 123 16.80 -12.75 -19.63
C LEU A 123 18.26 -13.04 -19.97
N ASN A 124 19.03 -13.56 -19.01
CA ASN A 124 20.46 -13.81 -19.17
C ASN A 124 21.22 -12.58 -19.71
N GLY A 125 20.84 -11.37 -19.27
CA GLY A 125 21.42 -10.10 -19.67
C GLY A 125 20.89 -9.53 -21.00
N VAL A 126 20.00 -10.23 -21.70
CA VAL A 126 19.40 -9.75 -22.96
C VAL A 126 18.06 -9.12 -22.70
N LYS A 127 17.86 -7.87 -23.11
CA LYS A 127 16.59 -7.14 -22.97
C LYS A 127 15.50 -7.81 -23.81
N MET A 128 14.34 -8.02 -23.20
CA MET A 128 13.15 -8.63 -23.81
C MET A 128 11.89 -7.87 -23.43
N SER A 129 10.86 -7.99 -24.26
CA SER A 129 9.52 -7.53 -23.88
C SER A 129 8.89 -8.50 -22.86
N PRO A 130 7.89 -8.04 -22.08
CA PRO A 130 7.16 -8.90 -21.14
C PRO A 130 6.56 -10.14 -21.79
N LYS A 131 6.06 -10.02 -23.02
CA LYS A 131 5.48 -11.15 -23.79
C LYS A 131 6.53 -12.18 -24.23
N GLU A 132 7.75 -11.70 -24.56
CA GLU A 132 8.83 -12.59 -24.98
C GLU A 132 9.46 -13.34 -23.82
N ILE A 133 9.53 -12.74 -22.64
CA ILE A 133 10.16 -13.35 -21.47
C ILE A 133 9.22 -14.29 -20.71
N ALA A 134 7.92 -14.13 -20.85
CA ALA A 134 6.92 -14.96 -20.16
C ALA A 134 7.10 -16.45 -20.48
N GLY A 135 7.09 -17.29 -19.44
CA GLY A 135 7.27 -18.74 -19.52
C GLY A 135 8.69 -19.20 -19.79
N LYS A 136 9.67 -18.30 -19.92
CA LYS A 136 11.07 -18.69 -20.13
C LYS A 136 11.80 -18.99 -18.84
N SER A 137 12.80 -19.86 -18.94
CA SER A 137 13.72 -20.21 -17.85
C SER A 137 15.05 -19.46 -17.99
N GLY A 138 15.66 -19.14 -16.84
CA GLY A 138 16.97 -18.51 -16.77
C GLY A 138 17.09 -17.45 -15.70
N ARG A 139 18.17 -16.67 -15.75
CA ARG A 139 18.39 -15.51 -14.90
C ARG A 139 17.59 -14.33 -15.43
N VAL A 140 16.56 -13.95 -14.71
CA VAL A 140 15.71 -12.79 -15.02
C VAL A 140 16.16 -11.61 -14.18
N ARG A 141 16.26 -10.43 -14.81
CA ARG A 141 16.37 -9.13 -14.15
C ARG A 141 15.21 -8.25 -14.56
N ILE A 142 14.58 -7.63 -13.60
CA ILE A 142 13.54 -6.62 -13.78
C ILE A 142 14.10 -5.31 -13.23
N GLU A 143 14.06 -4.27 -14.01
CA GLU A 143 14.39 -2.91 -13.59
C GLU A 143 13.12 -2.07 -13.61
N VAL A 144 12.86 -1.36 -12.51
CA VAL A 144 11.73 -0.45 -12.35
C VAL A 144 12.28 0.95 -12.18
N GLU A 145 11.85 1.86 -13.04
CA GLU A 145 12.20 3.27 -13.01
C GLU A 145 10.92 4.09 -12.80
N CYS A 146 10.98 5.07 -11.89
CA CYS A 146 9.90 5.99 -11.59
C CYS A 146 10.38 7.42 -11.81
N LYS A 147 9.83 8.14 -12.79
CA LYS A 147 10.22 9.52 -13.11
C LYS A 147 9.14 10.50 -12.72
N SER A 148 9.52 11.58 -12.02
CA SER A 148 8.62 12.71 -11.77
C SER A 148 8.25 13.40 -13.08
N THR A 149 6.97 13.75 -13.23
CA THR A 149 6.44 14.54 -14.35
C THR A 149 5.92 15.90 -13.90
N LEU A 150 5.92 16.15 -12.58
CA LEU A 150 5.35 17.36 -11.99
C LEU A 150 6.45 18.27 -11.45
N LYS A 151 6.69 19.41 -12.12
CA LYS A 151 7.60 20.45 -11.64
C LYS A 151 6.83 21.72 -11.28
N ARG A 152 7.40 22.53 -10.40
CA ARG A 152 6.89 23.85 -9.99
C ARG A 152 8.00 24.86 -9.94
N PRO A 153 7.73 26.13 -10.35
CA PRO A 153 8.67 27.21 -10.14
C PRO A 153 8.74 27.56 -8.64
N VAL A 154 9.94 27.62 -8.12
CA VAL A 154 10.25 27.99 -6.72
C VAL A 154 11.38 29.00 -6.73
N THR A 155 11.29 30.03 -5.90
CA THR A 155 12.39 31.01 -5.73
C THR A 155 13.30 30.56 -4.60
N VAL A 156 14.54 30.19 -4.96
CA VAL A 156 15.59 29.83 -4.00
C VAL A 156 16.68 30.87 -4.08
N ASP A 157 17.00 31.53 -2.96
CA ASP A 157 18.00 32.61 -2.88
C ASP A 157 17.82 33.75 -3.91
N GLY A 158 16.54 34.07 -4.24
CA GLY A 158 16.19 35.09 -5.22
C GLY A 158 16.32 34.67 -6.68
N VAL A 159 16.59 33.38 -6.94
CA VAL A 159 16.65 32.79 -8.27
C VAL A 159 15.42 31.84 -8.46
N GLU A 160 14.69 32.04 -9.55
CA GLU A 160 13.60 31.11 -9.90
C GLU A 160 14.18 29.81 -10.49
N LYS A 161 13.79 28.68 -9.89
CA LYS A 161 14.17 27.32 -10.30
C LYS A 161 12.93 26.46 -10.52
N GLU A 162 12.96 25.58 -11.50
CA GLU A 162 11.95 24.53 -11.70
C GLU A 162 12.34 23.30 -10.88
N LEU A 163 11.63 23.02 -9.79
CA LEU A 163 11.91 21.87 -8.92
C LEU A 163 10.82 20.82 -9.08
N ASN A 164 11.19 19.55 -8.97
CA ASN A 164 10.23 18.46 -8.89
C ASN A 164 9.43 18.60 -7.59
N VAL A 165 8.10 18.42 -7.68
CA VAL A 165 7.25 18.36 -6.48
C VAL A 165 7.62 17.10 -5.70
N PRO A 166 7.99 17.21 -4.41
CA PRO A 166 8.40 16.06 -3.62
C PRO A 166 7.20 15.14 -3.32
N PHE A 167 7.35 13.86 -3.61
CA PHE A 167 6.46 12.78 -3.21
C PHE A 167 7.24 11.48 -3.21
N SER A 168 6.71 10.46 -2.57
CA SER A 168 7.31 9.13 -2.59
C SER A 168 6.45 8.14 -3.34
N VAL A 169 7.10 7.14 -3.89
CA VAL A 169 6.44 6.00 -4.54
C VAL A 169 7.00 4.71 -3.94
N ILE A 170 6.14 3.92 -3.31
CA ILE A 170 6.48 2.58 -2.85
C ILE A 170 6.12 1.60 -3.96
N GLY A 171 7.13 0.95 -4.54
CA GLY A 171 6.94 -0.15 -5.48
C GLY A 171 6.87 -1.48 -4.73
N MET A 172 5.84 -2.27 -5.00
CA MET A 172 5.67 -3.62 -4.46
C MET A 172 5.47 -4.62 -5.58
N MET A 173 6.24 -5.71 -5.55
CA MET A 173 6.12 -6.83 -6.48
C MET A 173 6.07 -8.14 -5.71
N THR A 174 5.22 -9.06 -6.15
CA THR A 174 5.14 -10.43 -5.63
C THR A 174 5.76 -11.37 -6.64
N LEU A 175 6.64 -12.25 -6.16
CA LEU A 175 7.24 -13.32 -6.96
C LEU A 175 6.58 -14.64 -6.61
N ASP A 176 6.40 -15.48 -7.61
CA ASP A 176 5.85 -16.83 -7.43
C ASP A 176 6.84 -17.76 -6.72
N GLU A 177 6.28 -18.85 -6.17
CA GLU A 177 7.07 -19.97 -5.66
C GLU A 177 7.92 -20.56 -6.80
N GLY A 178 9.20 -20.79 -6.53
CA GLY A 178 10.13 -21.35 -7.51
C GLY A 178 11.20 -20.38 -7.99
N CYS A 179 11.09 -19.09 -7.67
CA CYS A 179 12.18 -18.15 -7.88
C CYS A 179 13.29 -18.35 -6.84
N THR A 180 14.53 -18.51 -7.30
CA THR A 180 15.72 -18.71 -6.45
C THR A 180 16.79 -17.69 -6.78
N GLY A 181 17.89 -17.68 -6.03
CA GLY A 181 19.04 -16.79 -6.32
C GLY A 181 18.67 -15.31 -6.33
N LEU A 182 17.74 -14.91 -5.47
CA LEU A 182 17.21 -13.54 -5.40
C LEU A 182 18.30 -12.53 -5.04
N ALA A 183 18.40 -11.46 -5.84
CA ALA A 183 19.19 -10.28 -5.54
C ALA A 183 18.39 -9.02 -5.88
N SER A 184 18.49 -7.97 -5.07
CA SER A 184 17.82 -6.71 -5.27
C SER A 184 18.49 -5.64 -4.42
N ASP A 185 18.41 -4.39 -4.85
CA ASP A 185 18.70 -3.20 -4.04
C ASP A 185 17.43 -2.72 -3.28
N ALA A 186 16.32 -3.45 -3.43
CA ALA A 186 15.09 -3.29 -2.68
C ALA A 186 15.01 -4.30 -1.52
N LYS A 187 14.04 -4.11 -0.64
CA LYS A 187 13.81 -5.00 0.50
C LYS A 187 13.08 -6.26 0.07
N ILE A 188 13.68 -7.42 0.33
CA ILE A 188 13.10 -8.74 0.06
C ILE A 188 12.50 -9.31 1.35
N SER A 189 11.27 -9.82 1.27
CA SER A 189 10.60 -10.54 2.36
C SER A 189 9.93 -11.79 1.83
N SER A 190 10.32 -12.96 2.32
CA SER A 190 9.72 -14.25 1.92
C SER A 190 8.97 -14.87 3.07
N GLN A 191 7.70 -15.28 2.85
CA GLN A 191 6.85 -15.90 3.85
C GLN A 191 5.78 -16.79 3.23
N ALA A 192 5.61 -17.96 3.83
CA ALA A 192 4.57 -18.93 3.45
C ALA A 192 4.52 -19.17 1.92
N GLY A 193 5.71 -19.26 1.28
CA GLY A 193 5.82 -19.48 -0.16
C GLY A 193 5.60 -18.22 -1.02
N VAL A 194 5.35 -17.06 -0.43
CA VAL A 194 5.23 -15.79 -1.17
C VAL A 194 6.45 -14.92 -0.90
N THR A 195 7.13 -14.51 -1.95
CA THR A 195 8.20 -13.52 -1.86
C THR A 195 7.68 -12.16 -2.33
N THR A 196 7.84 -11.15 -1.48
CA THR A 196 7.48 -9.76 -1.78
C THR A 196 8.74 -8.92 -1.81
N ILE A 197 8.87 -8.13 -2.86
CA ILE A 197 9.90 -7.11 -3.02
C ILE A 197 9.26 -5.76 -2.77
N MET A 198 9.92 -4.90 -2.00
CA MET A 198 9.43 -3.56 -1.68
C MET A 198 10.58 -2.55 -1.78
N ALA A 199 10.36 -1.48 -2.54
CA ALA A 199 11.30 -0.37 -2.69
C ALA A 199 10.58 0.95 -2.45
N VAL A 200 11.27 1.90 -1.84
CA VAL A 200 10.84 3.31 -1.76
C VAL A 200 11.63 4.09 -2.79
N MET A 201 10.93 4.83 -3.63
CA MET A 201 11.49 5.71 -4.65
C MET A 201 11.08 7.15 -4.36
N LEU A 202 11.97 8.09 -4.64
CA LEU A 202 11.79 9.54 -4.43
C LEU A 202 12.05 10.26 -5.75
N PRO A 203 11.12 10.14 -6.74
CA PRO A 203 11.38 10.54 -8.11
C PRO A 203 11.68 12.03 -8.23
N GLY A 204 12.84 12.34 -8.82
CA GLY A 204 13.32 13.69 -9.09
C GLY A 204 13.77 14.48 -7.87
N LEU A 205 13.82 13.88 -6.66
CA LEU A 205 14.26 14.59 -5.46
C LEU A 205 15.78 14.86 -5.49
N ALA A 206 16.59 13.88 -5.87
CA ALA A 206 18.03 14.05 -6.03
C ALA A 206 18.38 15.15 -7.08
N GLU A 207 17.64 15.17 -8.22
CA GLU A 207 17.75 16.23 -9.22
C GLU A 207 17.44 17.62 -8.62
N SER A 208 16.34 17.73 -7.85
CA SER A 208 15.92 18.99 -7.23
C SER A 208 16.92 19.51 -6.19
N LEU A 209 17.60 18.59 -5.50
CA LEU A 209 18.65 18.91 -4.52
C LEU A 209 20.04 19.12 -5.15
N GLU A 210 20.17 18.92 -6.48
CA GLU A 210 21.45 19.01 -7.22
C GLU A 210 22.54 18.06 -6.65
N ILE A 211 22.12 16.84 -6.21
CA ILE A 211 23.00 15.81 -5.68
C ILE A 211 22.95 14.54 -6.50
N GLU A 212 23.98 13.69 -6.38
CA GLU A 212 23.96 12.35 -7.00
C GLU A 212 22.94 11.45 -6.28
N GLU A 213 22.30 10.56 -7.04
CA GLU A 213 21.45 9.53 -6.46
C GLU A 213 22.24 8.64 -5.50
N THR A 214 21.59 8.26 -4.42
CA THR A 214 22.14 7.37 -3.41
C THR A 214 21.15 6.19 -3.20
N ASP A 215 21.55 5.16 -2.47
CA ASP A 215 20.64 4.06 -2.10
C ASP A 215 19.39 4.55 -1.35
N LYS A 216 19.43 5.73 -0.74
CA LYS A 216 18.34 6.36 0.00
C LYS A 216 17.51 7.32 -0.85
N LEU A 217 18.15 8.01 -1.80
CA LEU A 217 17.54 8.96 -2.73
C LEU A 217 17.64 8.41 -4.14
N LYS A 218 16.77 7.45 -4.46
CA LYS A 218 16.74 6.82 -5.78
C LYS A 218 15.33 6.84 -6.35
N ASP A 219 15.24 6.87 -7.65
CA ASP A 219 14.00 6.80 -8.40
C ASP A 219 13.82 5.46 -9.14
N SER A 220 14.67 4.47 -8.85
CA SER A 220 14.65 3.15 -9.46
C SER A 220 15.01 2.05 -8.49
N PHE A 221 14.67 0.81 -8.83
CA PHE A 221 15.18 -0.40 -8.18
C PHE A 221 15.22 -1.55 -9.17
N TYR A 222 15.95 -2.61 -8.82
CA TYR A 222 16.01 -3.83 -9.61
C TYR A 222 15.73 -5.08 -8.78
N ILE A 223 15.35 -6.14 -9.47
CA ILE A 223 15.21 -7.49 -8.92
C ILE A 223 15.87 -8.46 -9.88
N GLU A 224 16.69 -9.36 -9.36
CA GLU A 224 17.23 -10.49 -10.10
C GLU A 224 16.82 -11.81 -9.46
N MET A 225 16.51 -12.80 -10.29
CA MET A 225 16.11 -14.12 -9.85
C MET A 225 16.45 -15.18 -10.90
N ASP A 226 16.63 -16.40 -10.46
CA ASP A 226 16.63 -17.58 -11.31
C ASP A 226 15.25 -18.23 -11.27
N THR A 227 14.69 -18.56 -12.43
CA THR A 227 13.36 -19.19 -12.55
C THR A 227 13.38 -20.27 -13.63
N GLU A 228 12.53 -21.29 -13.46
CA GLU A 228 12.29 -22.32 -14.48
C GLU A 228 11.22 -21.90 -15.49
N SER A 229 10.30 -21.02 -15.08
CA SER A 229 9.23 -20.46 -15.91
C SER A 229 8.88 -19.09 -15.37
N PHE A 230 9.30 -18.02 -16.04
CA PHE A 230 9.04 -16.66 -15.57
C PHE A 230 7.57 -16.29 -15.70
N GLU A 231 6.95 -15.94 -14.59
CA GLU A 231 5.64 -15.30 -14.56
C GLU A 231 5.77 -14.00 -13.77
N LEU A 232 5.28 -12.91 -14.35
CA LEU A 232 5.23 -11.64 -13.65
C LEU A 232 4.08 -11.67 -12.65
N GLY A 233 4.41 -11.51 -11.38
CA GLY A 233 3.44 -11.27 -10.33
C GLY A 233 2.78 -9.89 -10.45
N LYS A 234 1.88 -9.59 -9.52
CA LYS A 234 1.28 -8.25 -9.47
C LYS A 234 2.31 -7.19 -9.09
N CYS A 235 2.29 -6.09 -9.84
CA CYS A 235 3.02 -4.89 -9.53
C CYS A 235 2.02 -3.85 -9.00
N THR A 236 2.27 -3.33 -7.82
CA THR A 236 1.47 -2.28 -7.19
C THR A 236 2.41 -1.15 -6.80
N PHE A 237 2.03 0.06 -7.16
CA PHE A 237 2.76 1.27 -6.79
C PHE A 237 1.86 2.15 -5.94
N ILE A 238 2.43 2.69 -4.85
CA ILE A 238 1.70 3.52 -3.91
C ILE A 238 2.37 4.88 -3.89
N GLY A 239 1.70 5.88 -4.47
CA GLY A 239 2.13 7.27 -4.43
C GLY A 239 1.57 7.97 -3.20
N MET A 240 2.43 8.69 -2.48
CA MET A 240 2.04 9.43 -1.29
C MET A 240 2.63 10.84 -1.31
N THR A 241 1.81 11.81 -0.89
CA THR A 241 2.24 13.17 -0.58
C THR A 241 2.39 13.33 0.94
N GLY A 242 3.22 14.26 1.41
CA GLY A 242 3.33 14.57 2.84
C GLY A 242 4.24 13.65 3.66
N ILE A 243 5.17 12.92 3.02
CA ILE A 243 6.23 12.18 3.75
C ILE A 243 7.25 13.13 4.37
N VAL A 244 7.33 14.35 3.85
CA VAL A 244 8.19 15.40 4.36
C VAL A 244 7.31 16.61 4.62
N ASP A 245 6.90 16.81 5.85
CA ASP A 245 6.19 18.02 6.31
C ASP A 245 7.21 19.15 6.53
N GLU A 246 6.77 20.41 6.42
CA GLU A 246 7.60 21.58 6.75
C GLU A 246 8.15 21.50 8.18
N ASN A 247 7.42 20.87 9.11
CA ASN A 247 7.84 20.68 10.48
C ASN A 247 8.93 19.60 10.63
N ASP A 248 8.89 18.55 9.81
CA ASP A 248 9.95 17.54 9.76
C ASP A 248 11.24 18.10 9.18
N LEU A 249 11.14 19.13 8.32
CA LEU A 249 12.29 19.86 7.78
C LEU A 249 12.83 20.93 8.72
N SER A 250 12.09 21.35 9.73
CA SER A 250 12.47 22.45 10.64
C SER A 250 13.71 22.16 11.51
N GLY A 251 14.19 20.92 11.54
CA GLY A 251 15.42 20.48 12.20
C GLY A 251 16.50 19.98 11.24
N ILE A 252 16.29 20.11 9.93
CA ILE A 252 17.19 19.63 8.89
C ILE A 252 17.97 20.82 8.33
N ASP A 253 19.18 21.03 8.84
CA ASP A 253 20.05 22.15 8.44
C ASP A 253 20.90 21.81 7.20
N ASP A 254 20.94 20.52 6.77
CA ASP A 254 21.74 20.07 5.64
C ASP A 254 21.21 18.75 5.03
N VAL A 255 21.82 18.32 3.92
CA VAL A 255 21.48 17.06 3.22
C VAL A 255 21.70 15.83 4.10
N GLU A 256 22.65 15.86 5.04
CA GLU A 256 22.93 14.77 5.99
C GLU A 256 21.76 14.58 6.96
N GLY A 257 21.16 15.65 7.45
CA GLY A 257 19.94 15.64 8.27
C GLY A 257 18.74 15.05 7.50
N LEU A 258 18.56 15.44 6.24
CA LEU A 258 17.52 14.88 5.37
C LEU A 258 17.72 13.36 5.17
N LEU A 259 18.94 12.92 4.89
CA LEU A 259 19.25 11.50 4.74
C LEU A 259 18.99 10.71 6.03
N THR A 260 19.24 11.30 7.18
CA THR A 260 18.95 10.70 8.49
C THR A 260 17.44 10.56 8.73
N ALA A 261 16.66 11.61 8.44
CA ALA A 261 15.21 11.58 8.54
C ALA A 261 14.60 10.52 7.60
N LEU A 262 15.13 10.37 6.39
CA LEU A 262 14.72 9.33 5.45
C LEU A 262 15.05 7.91 5.97
N ASP A 263 16.16 7.73 6.70
CA ASP A 263 16.45 6.45 7.37
C ASP A 263 15.42 6.14 8.44
N GLU A 264 15.06 7.10 9.27
CA GLU A 264 14.04 6.94 10.31
C GLU A 264 12.68 6.58 9.71
N ILE A 265 12.28 7.23 8.62
CA ILE A 265 11.06 6.90 7.86
C ILE A 265 11.12 5.47 7.32
N ASN A 266 12.25 5.06 6.77
CA ASN A 266 12.44 3.72 6.23
C ASN A 266 12.41 2.64 7.34
N GLU A 267 12.99 2.94 8.50
CA GLU A 267 12.91 2.07 9.69
C GLU A 267 11.48 1.99 10.24
N ALA A 268 10.78 3.11 10.36
CA ALA A 268 9.39 3.17 10.77
C ALA A 268 8.48 2.40 9.81
N SER A 269 8.66 2.56 8.51
CA SER A 269 7.95 1.80 7.48
C SER A 269 8.21 0.29 7.60
N SER A 270 9.45 -0.09 7.91
CA SER A 270 9.82 -1.49 8.17
C SER A 270 9.17 -2.06 9.44
N ALA A 271 9.14 -1.28 10.52
CA ALA A 271 8.50 -1.67 11.77
C ALA A 271 6.98 -1.83 11.60
N LEU A 272 6.37 -0.92 10.86
CA LEU A 272 4.96 -0.96 10.51
C LEU A 272 4.61 -2.21 9.68
N TYR A 273 5.40 -2.49 8.63
CA TYR A 273 5.23 -3.72 7.85
C TYR A 273 5.29 -4.99 8.74
N LYS A 274 6.25 -5.04 9.69
CA LYS A 274 6.34 -6.14 10.66
C LYS A 274 5.11 -6.20 11.59
N GLY A 275 4.59 -5.04 12.00
CA GLY A 275 3.38 -4.92 12.82
C GLY A 275 2.14 -5.42 12.06
N ALA A 276 1.96 -4.97 10.82
CA ALA A 276 0.91 -5.40 9.91
C ALA A 276 0.88 -6.91 9.74
N ARG A 277 2.05 -7.48 9.57
CA ARG A 277 2.23 -8.91 9.43
C ARG A 277 1.81 -9.68 10.68
N ARG A 278 2.21 -9.20 11.88
CA ARG A 278 1.81 -9.82 13.15
C ARG A 278 0.29 -9.82 13.33
N LEU A 279 -0.36 -8.71 12.98
CA LEU A 279 -1.79 -8.57 13.07
C LEU A 279 -2.52 -9.49 12.07
N ARG A 280 -2.03 -9.59 10.84
CA ARG A 280 -2.56 -10.55 9.86
C ARG A 280 -2.47 -11.99 10.36
N ASN A 281 -1.32 -12.39 10.90
CA ASN A 281 -1.15 -13.72 11.45
C ASN A 281 -2.07 -13.95 12.65
N GLY A 282 -2.21 -12.96 13.54
CA GLY A 282 -3.16 -13.00 14.64
C GLY A 282 -4.62 -13.12 14.18
N ALA A 283 -5.00 -12.40 13.13
CA ALA A 283 -6.33 -12.51 12.53
C ALA A 283 -6.58 -13.89 11.89
N SER A 284 -5.56 -14.49 11.27
CA SER A 284 -5.65 -15.88 10.75
C SER A 284 -5.88 -16.88 11.87
N THR A 285 -5.07 -16.81 12.94
CA THR A 285 -5.21 -17.68 14.11
C THR A 285 -6.57 -17.50 14.79
N LEU A 286 -7.07 -16.27 14.90
CA LEU A 286 -8.41 -16.01 15.42
C LEU A 286 -9.50 -16.62 14.55
N SER A 287 -9.36 -16.51 13.21
CA SER A 287 -10.30 -17.12 12.27
C SER A 287 -10.33 -18.64 12.37
N GLU A 288 -9.15 -19.27 12.54
CA GLU A 288 -9.04 -20.71 12.78
C GLU A 288 -9.70 -21.09 14.10
N GLY A 289 -9.43 -20.37 15.20
CA GLY A 289 -10.05 -20.62 16.49
C GLY A 289 -11.58 -20.43 16.50
N ILE A 290 -12.10 -19.44 15.73
CA ILE A 290 -13.55 -19.27 15.55
C ILE A 290 -14.13 -20.48 14.80
N SER A 291 -13.46 -20.99 13.78
CA SER A 291 -13.91 -22.20 13.05
C SER A 291 -13.96 -23.42 13.97
N GLU A 292 -12.93 -23.67 14.74
CA GLU A 292 -12.90 -24.76 15.72
C GLU A 292 -14.00 -24.61 16.79
N TYR A 293 -14.26 -23.37 17.25
CA TYR A 293 -15.35 -23.11 18.17
C TYR A 293 -16.71 -23.44 17.58
N ILE A 294 -16.96 -23.05 16.32
CA ILE A 294 -18.22 -23.35 15.60
C ILE A 294 -18.39 -24.87 15.46
N ASP A 295 -17.34 -25.59 15.11
CA ASP A 295 -17.35 -27.05 15.00
C ASP A 295 -17.67 -27.69 16.35
N GLY A 296 -17.07 -27.19 17.42
CA GLY A 296 -17.35 -27.65 18.79
C GLY A 296 -18.79 -27.39 19.24
N VAL A 297 -19.35 -26.24 18.93
CA VAL A 297 -20.76 -25.90 19.21
C VAL A 297 -21.71 -26.81 18.41
N THR A 298 -21.38 -27.07 17.15
CA THR A 298 -22.15 -27.98 16.30
C THR A 298 -22.16 -29.40 16.85
N ALA A 299 -21.01 -29.92 17.24
CA ALA A 299 -20.90 -31.25 17.85
C ALA A 299 -21.67 -31.34 19.20
N ALA A 300 -21.66 -30.28 20.00
CA ALA A 300 -22.44 -30.22 21.24
C ALA A 300 -23.96 -30.21 20.95
N ALA A 301 -24.40 -29.49 19.93
CA ALA A 301 -25.80 -29.49 19.51
C ALA A 301 -26.28 -30.88 19.02
N ASP A 302 -25.43 -31.55 18.24
CA ASP A 302 -25.70 -32.92 17.79
C ASP A 302 -25.79 -33.92 18.95
N GLY A 303 -24.88 -33.81 19.94
CA GLY A 303 -24.88 -34.57 21.16
C GLY A 303 -26.15 -34.34 22.01
N MET A 304 -26.65 -33.13 22.10
CA MET A 304 -27.92 -32.82 22.77
C MET A 304 -29.12 -33.43 22.02
N GLY A 305 -29.07 -33.44 20.69
CA GLY A 305 -30.05 -34.16 19.85
C GLY A 305 -30.10 -35.64 20.19
N GLN A 306 -28.95 -36.31 20.25
CA GLN A 306 -28.88 -37.74 20.59
C GLN A 306 -29.41 -38.05 22.01
N ILE A 307 -29.09 -37.17 23.00
CA ILE A 307 -29.61 -37.31 24.37
C ILE A 307 -31.14 -37.18 24.39
N LYS A 308 -31.68 -36.20 23.63
CA LYS A 308 -33.15 -36.04 23.50
C LYS A 308 -33.80 -37.30 22.93
N ASP A 309 -33.27 -37.79 21.80
CA ASP A 309 -33.79 -38.98 21.13
C ASP A 309 -33.71 -40.23 22.04
N GLY A 310 -32.62 -40.40 22.79
CA GLY A 310 -32.45 -41.43 23.79
C GLY A 310 -33.45 -41.34 24.96
N ALA A 311 -33.73 -40.11 25.44
CA ALA A 311 -34.73 -39.86 26.48
C ALA A 311 -36.18 -40.18 25.98
N GLU A 312 -36.48 -39.84 24.74
CA GLU A 312 -37.79 -40.17 24.13
C GLU A 312 -37.95 -41.70 23.99
N GLN A 313 -36.93 -42.43 23.56
CA GLN A 313 -36.94 -43.89 23.50
C GLN A 313 -37.16 -44.54 24.86
N LEU A 314 -36.54 -44.03 25.91
CA LEU A 314 -36.73 -44.50 27.27
C LEU A 314 -38.16 -44.24 27.77
N ASN A 315 -38.76 -43.13 27.40
CA ASN A 315 -40.13 -42.79 27.76
C ASN A 315 -41.18 -43.64 27.02
N TYR A 316 -40.89 -44.12 25.81
CA TYR A 316 -41.78 -45.01 25.06
C TYR A 316 -41.63 -46.51 25.44
N GLY A 317 -40.50 -46.86 26.11
CA GLY A 317 -40.19 -48.25 26.52
C GLY A 317 -40.60 -48.59 27.94
N ALA A 318 -41.05 -47.60 28.71
CA ALA A 318 -41.58 -47.74 30.08
C ALA A 318 -43.12 -47.73 30.09
#